data_733bb4106fc06633364ca93dc2f048a9
#
_entry.id   733bb4106fc06633364ca93dc2f048a9
#
_cell.length_a   1.000
_cell.length_b   1.000
_cell.length_c   1.000
_cell.angle_alpha   90.00
_cell.angle_beta   90.00
_cell.angle_gamma   90.00
#
_symmetry.space_group_name_H-M   'P 1'
#
loop_
_entity.id
_entity.type
_entity.pdbx_description
1 polymer ?
#
loop_
_entity_poly.entity_id
_entity_poly.type
_entity_poly.pdbx_seq_one_letter_code
_entity_poly.pdbx_strand_id
1 'polypeptide(L)'
;MQEQVKAPASFVQLVDDIDAALDNVVDAGSDDALFIASYLQGHFAVQARKLELESQASAQLLNERMQASLSAAFENKELEGEDQSAVTALWQQLITPYQ
;
A
#
# COMPACT_ATOMS: atom_id res chain seq x y z
N MET A 1 -1.77 15.40 -22.30
CA MET A 1 -1.19 16.24 -21.25
C MET A 1 -0.75 15.37 -20.09
N GLN A 2 0.47 15.54 -19.62
CA GLN A 2 1.00 14.72 -18.55
C GLN A 2 0.53 15.25 -17.20
N GLU A 3 0.14 14.33 -16.34
CA GLU A 3 -0.11 14.67 -14.95
C GLU A 3 1.20 15.08 -14.30
N GLN A 4 1.15 16.15 -13.53
CA GLN A 4 2.32 16.57 -12.78
C GLN A 4 2.29 15.92 -11.40
N VAL A 5 3.36 15.20 -11.09
CA VAL A 5 3.56 14.67 -9.74
C VAL A 5 3.93 15.86 -8.87
N LYS A 6 3.11 16.12 -7.84
CA LYS A 6 3.33 17.22 -6.89
C LYS A 6 3.99 16.75 -5.61
N ALA A 7 4.00 15.45 -5.36
CA ALA A 7 4.57 14.89 -4.14
C ALA A 7 6.09 15.08 -4.10
N PRO A 8 6.67 15.17 -2.90
CA PRO A 8 8.12 15.24 -2.75
C PRO A 8 8.83 14.04 -3.38
N ALA A 9 10.06 14.24 -3.84
CA ALA A 9 10.86 13.15 -4.43
C ALA A 9 11.03 11.97 -3.45
N SER A 10 11.16 12.25 -2.17
CA SER A 10 11.26 11.21 -1.15
C SER A 10 10.02 10.33 -1.09
N PHE A 11 8.85 10.91 -1.30
CA PHE A 11 7.60 10.14 -1.35
C PHE A 11 7.56 9.27 -2.61
N VAL A 12 7.95 9.81 -3.74
CA VAL A 12 7.99 9.04 -5.01
C VAL A 12 8.93 7.84 -4.85
N GLN A 13 10.08 8.05 -4.23
CA GLN A 13 11.03 6.95 -3.99
C GLN A 13 10.44 5.89 -3.06
N LEU A 14 9.76 6.32 -2.01
CA LEU A 14 9.09 5.41 -1.07
C LEU A 14 8.06 4.55 -1.81
N VAL A 15 7.27 5.14 -2.69
CA VAL A 15 6.27 4.42 -3.48
C VAL A 15 6.95 3.36 -4.35
N ASP A 16 8.04 3.73 -5.03
CA ASP A 16 8.78 2.79 -5.87
C ASP A 16 9.36 1.63 -5.04
N ASP A 17 9.87 1.93 -3.86
CA ASP A 17 10.45 0.92 -2.97
C ASP A 17 9.39 -0.06 -2.47
N ILE A 18 8.22 0.43 -2.09
CA ILE A 18 7.12 -0.42 -1.63
C ILE A 18 6.59 -1.28 -2.79
N ASP A 19 6.43 -0.68 -3.98
CA ASP A 19 6.03 -1.44 -5.16
C ASP A 19 6.98 -2.60 -5.44
N ALA A 20 8.29 -2.35 -5.38
CA ALA A 20 9.29 -3.39 -5.61
C ALA A 20 9.21 -4.48 -4.54
N ALA A 21 8.99 -4.11 -3.29
CA ALA A 21 8.85 -5.08 -2.20
C ALA A 21 7.61 -5.96 -2.39
N LEU A 22 6.50 -5.37 -2.82
CA LEU A 22 5.27 -6.13 -3.09
C LEU A 22 5.46 -7.08 -4.27
N ASP A 23 6.13 -6.64 -5.32
CA ASP A 23 6.44 -7.50 -6.47
C ASP A 23 7.28 -8.70 -6.05
N ASN A 24 8.24 -8.50 -5.15
CA ASN A 24 9.06 -9.59 -4.65
C ASN A 24 8.23 -10.63 -3.87
N VAL A 25 7.25 -10.19 -3.10
CA VAL A 25 6.36 -11.12 -2.38
C VAL A 25 5.53 -11.92 -3.39
N VAL A 26 5.01 -11.26 -4.42
CA VAL A 26 4.22 -11.90 -5.47
C VAL A 26 5.05 -12.97 -6.18
N ASP A 27 6.31 -12.66 -6.49
CA ASP A 27 7.17 -13.59 -7.25
C ASP A 27 7.66 -14.77 -6.43
N ALA A 28 7.89 -14.58 -5.12
CA ALA A 28 8.55 -15.56 -4.28
C ALA A 28 7.63 -16.28 -3.31
N GLY A 29 6.38 -15.83 -3.19
CA GLY A 29 5.47 -16.31 -2.17
C GLY A 29 4.69 -17.55 -2.56
N SER A 30 4.06 -18.15 -1.56
CA SER A 30 3.05 -19.20 -1.73
C SER A 30 1.78 -18.59 -2.34
N ASP A 31 0.81 -19.45 -2.67
CA ASP A 31 -0.49 -18.99 -3.19
C ASP A 31 -1.18 -18.03 -2.20
N ASP A 32 -1.11 -18.32 -0.91
CA ASP A 32 -1.69 -17.44 0.12
C ASP A 32 -0.96 -16.10 0.14
N ALA A 33 0.36 -16.11 0.10
CA ALA A 33 1.15 -14.88 0.09
C ALA A 33 0.88 -14.06 -1.17
N LEU A 34 0.72 -14.73 -2.31
CA LEU A 34 0.38 -14.08 -3.57
C LEU A 34 -0.95 -13.36 -3.47
N PHE A 35 -1.97 -14.03 -2.91
CA PHE A 35 -3.30 -13.43 -2.74
C PHE A 35 -3.23 -12.18 -1.85
N ILE A 36 -2.58 -12.30 -0.70
CA ILE A 36 -2.48 -11.19 0.27
C ILE A 36 -1.71 -10.01 -0.34
N ALA A 37 -0.58 -10.27 -0.98
CA ALA A 37 0.22 -9.22 -1.59
C ALA A 37 -0.52 -8.53 -2.74
N SER A 38 -1.20 -9.29 -3.57
CA SER A 38 -1.97 -8.74 -4.70
C SER A 38 -3.13 -7.88 -4.22
N TYR A 39 -3.82 -8.32 -3.16
CA TYR A 39 -4.90 -7.56 -2.56
C TYR A 39 -4.38 -6.22 -2.02
N LEU A 40 -3.30 -6.25 -1.26
CA LEU A 40 -2.70 -5.04 -0.71
C LEU A 40 -2.18 -4.13 -1.83
N GLN A 41 -1.57 -4.70 -2.85
CA GLN A 41 -1.03 -3.95 -3.98
C GLN A 41 -2.11 -3.12 -4.68
N GLY A 42 -3.32 -3.67 -4.82
CA GLY A 42 -4.44 -2.95 -5.41
C GLY A 42 -4.82 -1.72 -4.60
N HIS A 43 -4.95 -1.87 -3.28
CA HIS A 43 -5.24 -0.75 -2.39
C HIS A 43 -4.11 0.29 -2.41
N PHE A 44 -2.87 -0.18 -2.35
CA PHE A 44 -1.70 0.68 -2.37
C PHE A 44 -1.64 1.54 -3.64
N ALA A 45 -1.87 0.91 -4.80
CA ALA A 45 -1.81 1.62 -6.08
C ALA A 45 -2.80 2.80 -6.11
N VAL A 46 -4.01 2.60 -5.61
CA VAL A 46 -5.03 3.67 -5.59
C VAL A 46 -4.58 4.82 -4.70
N GLN A 47 -4.12 4.52 -3.48
CA GLN A 47 -3.74 5.58 -2.54
C GLN A 47 -2.46 6.29 -2.96
N ALA A 48 -1.49 5.55 -3.47
CA ALA A 48 -0.25 6.16 -3.96
C ALA A 48 -0.51 7.13 -5.12
N ARG A 49 -1.37 6.74 -6.07
CA ARG A 49 -1.73 7.61 -7.20
C ARG A 49 -2.35 8.91 -6.73
N LYS A 50 -3.28 8.84 -5.79
CA LYS A 50 -3.93 10.02 -5.24
C LYS A 50 -2.93 10.94 -4.57
N LEU A 51 -2.03 10.37 -3.77
CA LEU A 51 -1.06 11.14 -3.01
C LEU A 51 0.05 11.74 -3.88
N GLU A 52 0.38 11.12 -5.01
CA GLU A 52 1.35 11.68 -5.94
C GLU A 52 0.94 13.07 -6.44
N LEU A 53 -0.34 13.38 -6.39
CA LEU A 53 -0.89 14.67 -6.82
C LEU A 53 -0.94 15.70 -5.66
N GLU A 54 -0.49 15.33 -4.46
CA GLU A 54 -0.54 16.20 -3.29
C GLU A 54 0.87 16.56 -2.84
N SER A 55 1.12 17.86 -2.72
CA SER A 55 2.44 18.36 -2.29
C SER A 55 2.78 17.99 -0.84
N GLN A 56 1.77 17.63 -0.05
CA GLN A 56 1.92 17.25 1.35
C GLN A 56 2.08 15.75 1.56
N ALA A 57 2.19 14.98 0.47
CA ALA A 57 2.32 13.54 0.57
C ALA A 57 3.54 13.16 1.41
N SER A 58 3.34 12.17 2.27
CA SER A 58 4.36 11.68 3.19
C SER A 58 4.07 10.23 3.55
N ALA A 59 5.04 9.57 4.17
CA ALA A 59 4.85 8.21 4.68
C ALA A 59 3.70 8.15 5.68
N GLN A 60 3.62 9.14 6.57
CA GLN A 60 2.55 9.18 7.56
C GLN A 60 1.18 9.30 6.91
N LEU A 61 1.03 10.21 5.94
CA LEU A 61 -0.24 10.41 5.26
C LEU A 61 -0.63 9.16 4.47
N LEU A 62 0.33 8.53 3.81
CA LEU A 62 0.09 7.28 3.10
C LEU A 62 -0.41 6.19 4.04
N ASN A 63 0.25 6.06 5.20
CA ASN A 63 -0.18 5.07 6.19
C ASN A 63 -1.61 5.32 6.67
N GLU A 64 -1.96 6.57 6.95
CA GLU A 64 -3.32 6.93 7.37
C GLU A 64 -4.34 6.58 6.29
N ARG A 65 -4.04 6.92 5.04
CA ARG A 65 -4.93 6.62 3.91
C ARG A 65 -5.09 5.13 3.68
N MET A 66 -3.99 4.38 3.81
CA MET A 66 -4.03 2.92 3.66
C MET A 66 -4.85 2.28 4.77
N GLN A 67 -4.66 2.71 6.02
CA GLN A 67 -5.44 2.17 7.13
C GLN A 67 -6.92 2.43 6.95
N ALA A 68 -7.30 3.63 6.52
CA ALA A 68 -8.70 3.97 6.26
C ALA A 68 -9.28 3.12 5.13
N SER A 69 -8.53 2.94 4.05
CA SER A 69 -8.96 2.15 2.90
C SER A 69 -9.16 0.68 3.28
N LEU A 70 -8.21 0.12 4.01
CA LEU A 70 -8.30 -1.28 4.44
C LEU A 70 -9.44 -1.48 5.45
N SER A 71 -9.62 -0.54 6.39
CA SER A 71 -10.73 -0.63 7.35
C SER A 71 -12.08 -0.64 6.66
N ALA A 72 -12.26 0.21 5.66
CA ALA A 72 -13.52 0.26 4.91
C ALA A 72 -13.77 -1.05 4.17
N ALA A 73 -12.72 -1.63 3.56
CA ALA A 73 -12.84 -2.90 2.86
C ALA A 73 -13.17 -4.04 3.83
N PHE A 74 -12.57 -4.02 5.02
CA PHE A 74 -12.81 -5.05 6.04
C PHE A 74 -14.24 -4.96 6.59
N GLU A 75 -14.77 -3.75 6.75
CA GLU A 75 -16.16 -3.55 7.15
C GLU A 75 -17.13 -4.11 6.11
N ASN A 76 -16.76 -4.04 4.84
CA ASN A 76 -17.55 -4.62 3.75
C ASN A 76 -17.36 -6.14 3.63
N LYS A 77 -16.58 -6.73 4.52
CA LYS A 77 -16.35 -8.18 4.58
C LYS A 77 -15.73 -8.75 3.31
N GLU A 78 -14.86 -7.97 2.68
CA GLU A 78 -14.14 -8.42 1.49
C GLU A 78 -13.18 -9.56 1.80
N LEU A 79 -12.68 -9.63 3.05
CA LEU A 79 -11.74 -10.66 3.49
C LEU A 79 -12.20 -11.26 4.82
N GLU A 80 -11.85 -12.51 5.03
CA GLU A 80 -12.01 -13.17 6.33
C GLU A 80 -10.97 -12.67 7.32
N GLY A 81 -11.21 -12.89 8.61
CA GLY A 81 -10.38 -12.37 9.70
C GLY A 81 -8.90 -12.71 9.59
N GLU A 82 -8.57 -13.94 9.18
CA GLU A 82 -7.18 -14.35 9.00
C GLU A 82 -6.50 -13.55 7.88
N ASP A 83 -7.21 -13.35 6.78
CA ASP A 83 -6.69 -12.59 5.65
C ASP A 83 -6.58 -11.10 6.00
N GLN A 84 -7.52 -10.55 6.76
CA GLN A 84 -7.44 -9.18 7.24
C GLN A 84 -6.18 -8.97 8.07
N SER A 85 -5.89 -9.90 8.98
CA SER A 85 -4.70 -9.84 9.82
C SER A 85 -3.42 -9.92 8.98
N ALA A 86 -3.41 -10.80 7.98
CA ALA A 86 -2.25 -10.96 7.10
C ALA A 86 -1.97 -9.71 6.26
N VAL A 87 -3.03 -9.10 5.71
CA VAL A 87 -2.90 -7.85 4.94
C VAL A 87 -2.37 -6.73 5.84
N THR A 88 -2.93 -6.60 7.03
CA THR A 88 -2.51 -5.57 7.99
C THR A 88 -1.05 -5.75 8.38
N ALA A 89 -0.64 -6.99 8.68
CA ALA A 89 0.74 -7.28 9.06
C ALA A 89 1.71 -6.97 7.92
N LEU A 90 1.36 -7.33 6.70
CA LEU A 90 2.20 -7.04 5.55
C LEU A 90 2.34 -5.52 5.36
N TRP A 91 1.25 -4.77 5.45
CA TRP A 91 1.32 -3.32 5.32
C TRP A 91 2.20 -2.70 6.39
N GLN A 92 2.05 -3.11 7.64
CA GLN A 92 2.88 -2.60 8.73
C GLN A 92 4.36 -2.90 8.48
N GLN A 93 4.66 -4.08 8.00
CA GLN A 93 6.04 -4.44 7.67
C GLN A 93 6.62 -3.54 6.59
N LEU A 94 5.83 -3.21 5.58
CA LEU A 94 6.28 -2.39 4.46
C LEU A 94 6.47 -0.93 4.83
N ILE A 95 5.60 -0.37 5.66
CA ILE A 95 5.62 1.07 5.96
C ILE A 95 6.54 1.42 7.14
N THR A 96 6.78 0.49 8.05
CA THR A 96 7.58 0.75 9.25
C THR A 96 8.95 1.38 8.98
N PRO A 97 9.73 0.95 7.96
CA PRO A 97 11.03 1.56 7.70
C PRO A 97 10.99 3.05 7.37
N TYR A 98 9.83 3.57 7.02
CA TYR A 98 9.67 4.96 6.59
C TYR A 98 9.02 5.86 7.64
N GLN A 99 8.71 5.31 8.80
CA GLN A 99 8.08 6.06 9.89
C GLN A 99 9.07 6.54 10.94
#